data_df7b7d091f945e721e3ad96b9e5cee0e
#
_entry.id   df7b7d091f945e721e3ad96b9e5cee0e
#
_cell.length_a   1.000
_cell.length_b   1.000
_cell.length_c   1.000
_cell.angle_alpha   90.00
_cell.angle_beta   90.00
_cell.angle_gamma   90.00
#
_symmetry.space_group_name_H-M   'P 1'
#
loop_
_entity.id
_entity.type
_entity.pdbx_description
1 polymer ?
#
loop_
_entity_poly.entity_id
_entity_poly.type
_entity_poly.pdbx_seq_one_letter_code
_entity_poly.pdbx_strand_id
1 'polypeptide(L)'
;MGAATLASVDGRIVPPEEATISILDDGLLRGDGAFEVIKLYDRRPFRLDDHVARLRRSADAIHLDFDDAALRTEVAALLADGGDPDGCLRIVLTRGGRRLLTIEAVPDWPASARVAIVTLTPSEILAGVKSISYAANMHATRLAVERGADEAVYVDAGGTVLEAPTSSVFWTTPDGVLRTPGLEVGILDSITRAVVIAGLDVEEGSFPSADLRGAQSAFLASTTREIQPIAAIDGEALPDVGGGHAEAAAAALREAIGREHAEAEA
;
A
#
# COMPACT_ATOMS: atom_id res chain seq x y z
N MET A 1 -5.96 -10.84 0.70
CA MET A 1 -5.17 -10.79 1.96
C MET A 1 -4.62 -12.18 2.21
N GLY A 2 -3.37 -12.30 2.66
CA GLY A 2 -2.80 -13.57 3.13
C GLY A 2 -3.50 -14.05 4.40
N ALA A 3 -3.37 -15.34 4.70
CA ALA A 3 -3.86 -15.87 5.98
C ALA A 3 -3.05 -15.27 7.13
N ALA A 4 -3.71 -14.85 8.20
CA ALA A 4 -3.04 -14.43 9.42
C ALA A 4 -2.43 -15.66 10.13
N THR A 5 -1.18 -15.51 10.58
CA THR A 5 -0.46 -16.58 11.29
C THR A 5 -0.33 -16.28 12.77
N LEU A 6 -0.47 -15.01 13.17
CA LEU A 6 -0.40 -14.55 14.55
C LEU A 6 -1.20 -13.25 14.70
N ALA A 7 -1.80 -13.00 15.86
CA ALA A 7 -2.57 -11.79 16.13
C ALA A 7 -2.31 -11.24 17.54
N SER A 8 -2.50 -9.92 17.69
CA SER A 8 -2.55 -9.23 18.97
C SER A 8 -3.78 -8.32 19.02
N VAL A 9 -4.45 -8.30 20.16
CA VAL A 9 -5.55 -7.39 20.47
C VAL A 9 -5.17 -6.63 21.73
N ASP A 10 -4.91 -5.33 21.60
CA ASP A 10 -4.50 -4.44 22.71
C ASP A 10 -3.32 -5.00 23.52
N GLY A 11 -2.32 -5.55 22.83
CA GLY A 11 -1.11 -6.14 23.42
C GLY A 11 -1.24 -7.60 23.89
N ARG A 12 -2.44 -8.18 23.82
CA ARG A 12 -2.62 -9.61 24.12
C ARG A 12 -2.46 -10.43 22.84
N ILE A 13 -1.39 -11.21 22.76
CA ILE A 13 -1.12 -12.13 21.66
C ILE A 13 -2.07 -13.33 21.77
N VAL A 14 -2.70 -13.68 20.68
CA VAL A 14 -3.69 -14.77 20.58
C VAL A 14 -3.62 -15.44 19.20
N PRO A 15 -4.10 -16.67 19.06
CA PRO A 15 -4.38 -17.25 17.74
C PRO A 15 -5.33 -16.34 16.96
N PRO A 16 -5.17 -16.18 15.63
CA PRO A 16 -5.99 -15.27 14.83
C PRO A 16 -7.51 -15.51 14.96
N GLU A 17 -7.94 -16.76 15.12
CA GLU A 17 -9.34 -17.16 15.31
C GLU A 17 -9.91 -16.73 16.67
N GLU A 18 -9.08 -16.42 17.64
CA GLU A 18 -9.47 -15.91 18.95
C GLU A 18 -9.41 -14.37 19.04
N ALA A 19 -8.84 -13.71 18.01
CA ALA A 19 -8.75 -12.24 17.94
C ALA A 19 -10.13 -11.65 17.65
N THR A 20 -10.79 -11.11 18.66
CA THR A 20 -12.17 -10.58 18.56
C THR A 20 -12.25 -9.13 19.00
N ILE A 21 -13.16 -8.39 18.38
CA ILE A 21 -13.55 -7.04 18.77
C ILE A 21 -15.06 -6.97 19.04
N SER A 22 -15.48 -5.93 19.77
CA SER A 22 -16.90 -5.68 20.01
C SER A 22 -17.64 -5.43 18.69
N ILE A 23 -18.82 -6.02 18.55
CA ILE A 23 -19.75 -5.70 17.44
C ILE A 23 -20.20 -4.22 17.45
N LEU A 24 -20.02 -3.52 18.56
CA LEU A 24 -20.37 -2.10 18.72
C LEU A 24 -19.19 -1.16 18.40
N ASP A 25 -18.05 -1.69 17.96
CA ASP A 25 -16.91 -0.87 17.57
C ASP A 25 -17.21 -0.11 16.28
N ASP A 26 -17.06 1.21 16.29
CA ASP A 26 -17.31 2.05 15.11
C ASP A 26 -16.30 1.78 13.97
N GLY A 27 -15.14 1.21 14.26
CA GLY A 27 -14.24 0.65 13.24
C GLY A 27 -14.93 -0.44 12.42
N LEU A 28 -15.69 -1.32 13.08
CA LEU A 28 -16.48 -2.36 12.40
C LEU A 28 -17.75 -1.78 11.75
N LEU A 29 -18.52 -0.96 12.50
CA LEU A 29 -19.85 -0.51 12.06
C LEU A 29 -19.78 0.57 10.97
N ARG A 30 -18.74 1.39 10.94
CA ARG A 30 -18.62 2.59 10.09
C ARG A 30 -17.35 2.66 9.26
N GLY A 31 -16.38 1.76 9.50
CA GLY A 31 -15.06 1.88 8.91
C GLY A 31 -14.27 3.07 9.49
N ASP A 32 -14.55 3.48 10.75
CA ASP A 32 -13.91 4.62 11.40
C ASP A 32 -12.63 4.17 12.12
N GLY A 33 -11.51 4.37 11.43
CA GLY A 33 -10.18 3.99 11.89
C GLY A 33 -9.11 4.15 10.82
N ALA A 34 -7.86 3.86 11.19
CA ALA A 34 -6.70 3.93 10.33
C ALA A 34 -5.93 2.60 10.37
N PHE A 35 -5.13 2.33 9.32
CA PHE A 35 -4.36 1.09 9.28
C PHE A 35 -3.02 1.25 8.56
N GLU A 36 -2.12 0.32 8.83
CA GLU A 36 -0.88 0.12 8.09
C GLU A 36 -0.69 -1.33 7.69
N VAL A 37 0.13 -1.53 6.64
CA VAL A 37 0.65 -2.83 6.24
C VAL A 37 2.13 -2.66 5.97
N ILE A 38 2.95 -3.44 6.65
CA ILE A 38 4.40 -3.32 6.66
C ILE A 38 4.99 -4.67 6.26
N LYS A 39 5.81 -4.70 5.23
CA LYS A 39 6.50 -5.93 4.80
C LYS A 39 7.58 -6.28 5.83
N LEU A 40 7.64 -7.55 6.17
CA LEU A 40 8.72 -8.13 6.95
C LEU A 40 9.77 -8.73 6.00
N TYR A 41 11.03 -8.54 6.33
CA TYR A 41 12.17 -9.21 5.72
C TYR A 41 13.00 -9.80 6.86
N ASP A 42 13.03 -11.10 6.98
CA ASP A 42 13.65 -11.81 8.10
C ASP A 42 13.17 -11.29 9.47
N ARG A 43 11.84 -11.20 9.65
CA ARG A 43 11.13 -10.67 10.83
C ARG A 43 11.34 -9.18 11.11
N ARG A 44 12.08 -8.45 10.29
CA ARG A 44 12.34 -7.01 10.45
C ARG A 44 11.33 -6.21 9.63
N PRO A 45 10.52 -5.35 10.25
CA PRO A 45 9.56 -4.53 9.53
C PRO A 45 10.28 -3.40 8.79
N PHE A 46 10.23 -3.42 7.46
CA PHE A 46 10.86 -2.40 6.63
C PHE A 46 10.20 -1.03 6.81
N ARG A 47 11.00 -0.02 7.13
CA ARG A 47 10.54 1.37 7.34
C ARG A 47 9.46 1.52 8.41
N LEU A 48 9.59 0.80 9.53
CA LEU A 48 8.61 0.85 10.61
C LEU A 48 8.30 2.28 11.06
N ASP A 49 9.34 3.12 11.23
CA ASP A 49 9.17 4.50 11.70
C ASP A 49 8.38 5.36 10.70
N ASP A 50 8.64 5.22 9.40
CA ASP A 50 7.89 5.92 8.35
C ASP A 50 6.42 5.48 8.33
N HIS A 51 6.16 4.18 8.48
CA HIS A 51 4.81 3.63 8.58
C HIS A 51 4.06 4.13 9.82
N VAL A 52 4.70 4.13 10.98
CA VAL A 52 4.08 4.64 12.22
C VAL A 52 3.85 6.15 12.13
N ALA A 53 4.77 6.91 11.52
CA ALA A 53 4.57 8.33 11.28
C ALA A 53 3.38 8.59 10.32
N ARG A 54 3.21 7.77 9.28
CA ARG A 54 2.03 7.88 8.38
C ARG A 54 0.74 7.46 9.09
N LEU A 55 0.78 6.41 9.90
CA LEU A 55 -0.36 6.01 10.74
C LEU A 55 -0.80 7.17 11.66
N ARG A 56 0.18 7.87 12.29
CA ARG A 56 -0.08 9.05 13.12
C ARG A 56 -0.76 10.15 12.30
N ARG A 57 -0.21 10.52 11.13
CA ARG A 57 -0.84 11.51 10.25
C ARG A 57 -2.27 11.12 9.86
N SER A 58 -2.50 9.84 9.52
CA SER A 58 -3.83 9.34 9.18
C SER A 58 -4.80 9.39 10.37
N ALA A 59 -4.33 9.01 11.56
CA ALA A 59 -5.13 9.04 12.78
C ALA A 59 -5.49 10.49 13.18
N ASP A 60 -4.52 11.40 13.16
CA ASP A 60 -4.71 12.82 13.48
C ASP A 60 -5.73 13.48 12.53
N ALA A 61 -5.67 13.16 11.23
CA ALA A 61 -6.60 13.70 10.21
C ALA A 61 -8.06 13.32 10.46
N ILE A 62 -8.31 12.17 11.10
CA ILE A 62 -9.66 11.72 11.49
C ILE A 62 -9.92 11.87 12.98
N HIS A 63 -9.08 12.63 13.72
CA HIS A 63 -9.18 12.83 15.16
C HIS A 63 -9.25 11.51 15.95
N LEU A 64 -8.36 10.57 15.63
CA LEU A 64 -8.24 9.27 16.27
C LEU A 64 -6.95 9.23 17.10
N ASP A 65 -7.08 9.28 18.41
CA ASP A 65 -5.93 9.17 19.32
C ASP A 65 -5.48 7.73 19.48
N PHE A 66 -4.17 7.53 19.59
CA PHE A 66 -3.58 6.26 20.01
C PHE A 66 -2.24 6.49 20.73
N ASP A 67 -1.86 5.53 21.56
CA ASP A 67 -0.57 5.53 22.27
C ASP A 67 0.50 4.88 21.36
N ASP A 68 1.41 5.72 20.83
CA ASP A 68 2.51 5.29 19.96
C ASP A 68 3.51 4.38 20.70
N ALA A 69 3.82 4.67 21.95
CA ALA A 69 4.76 3.88 22.73
C ALA A 69 4.20 2.48 23.03
N ALA A 70 2.91 2.41 23.39
CA ALA A 70 2.22 1.14 23.58
C ALA A 70 2.17 0.34 22.26
N LEU A 71 1.84 0.99 21.14
CA LEU A 71 1.82 0.33 19.82
C LEU A 71 3.19 -0.28 19.45
N ARG A 72 4.28 0.47 19.63
CA ARG A 72 5.64 -0.02 19.34
C ARG A 72 6.04 -1.19 20.24
N THR A 73 5.64 -1.15 21.52
CA THR A 73 5.85 -2.26 22.44
C THR A 73 5.09 -3.52 22.00
N GLU A 74 3.85 -3.35 21.56
CA GLU A 74 3.00 -4.45 21.06
C GLU A 74 3.56 -5.04 19.75
N VAL A 75 4.05 -4.20 18.83
CA VAL A 75 4.73 -4.64 17.60
C VAL A 75 5.96 -5.47 17.93
N ALA A 76 6.83 -4.98 18.84
CA ALA A 76 8.04 -5.69 19.22
C ALA A 76 7.71 -7.05 19.88
N ALA A 77 6.72 -7.09 20.75
CA ALA A 77 6.28 -8.33 21.40
C ALA A 77 5.71 -9.35 20.39
N LEU A 78 4.88 -8.89 19.45
CA LEU A 78 4.29 -9.75 18.43
C LEU A 78 5.36 -10.36 17.50
N LEU A 79 6.34 -9.54 17.05
CA LEU A 79 7.44 -10.00 16.21
C LEU A 79 8.36 -10.99 16.94
N ALA A 80 8.55 -10.82 18.26
CA ALA A 80 9.35 -11.72 19.08
C ALA A 80 8.66 -13.08 19.31
N ASP A 81 7.31 -13.09 19.38
CA ASP A 81 6.52 -14.32 19.61
C ASP A 81 6.54 -15.27 18.40
N GLY A 82 6.63 -14.76 17.17
CA GLY A 82 6.72 -15.60 15.97
C GLY A 82 6.09 -15.03 14.72
N GLY A 83 5.36 -15.88 14.00
CA GLY A 83 4.72 -15.58 12.73
C GLY A 83 5.62 -15.79 11.51
N ASP A 84 5.11 -15.45 10.34
CA ASP A 84 5.83 -15.56 9.06
C ASP A 84 6.97 -14.52 9.02
N PRO A 85 8.26 -14.94 8.91
CA PRO A 85 9.39 -14.04 8.91
C PRO A 85 9.42 -13.08 7.71
N ASP A 86 8.86 -13.49 6.58
CA ASP A 86 8.78 -12.70 5.34
C ASP A 86 7.36 -12.26 5.02
N GLY A 87 6.48 -12.29 6.03
CA GLY A 87 5.09 -11.90 5.94
C GLY A 87 4.87 -10.38 5.92
N CYS A 88 3.68 -9.99 6.34
CA CYS A 88 3.29 -8.60 6.52
C CYS A 88 2.77 -8.39 7.94
N LEU A 89 3.27 -7.37 8.63
CA LEU A 89 2.66 -6.82 9.82
C LEU A 89 1.53 -5.87 9.40
N ARG A 90 0.29 -6.19 9.79
CA ARG A 90 -0.83 -5.27 9.68
C ARG A 90 -1.11 -4.66 11.04
N ILE A 91 -1.35 -3.36 11.06
CA ILE A 91 -1.77 -2.58 12.22
C ILE A 91 -3.11 -1.96 11.89
N VAL A 92 -4.10 -2.12 12.76
CA VAL A 92 -5.43 -1.48 12.63
C VAL A 92 -5.75 -0.78 13.93
N LEU A 93 -6.10 0.51 13.81
CA LEU A 93 -6.60 1.33 14.92
C LEU A 93 -8.09 1.62 14.66
N THR A 94 -8.93 1.41 15.64
CA THR A 94 -10.37 1.67 15.53
C THR A 94 -10.83 2.82 16.42
N ARG A 95 -11.92 3.48 16.07
CA ARG A 95 -12.58 4.51 16.91
C ARG A 95 -12.98 3.96 18.29
N GLY A 96 -13.23 2.66 18.41
CA GLY A 96 -13.49 1.99 19.68
C GLY A 96 -12.25 1.87 20.59
N GLY A 97 -11.09 2.42 20.18
CA GLY A 97 -9.85 2.44 20.95
C GLY A 97 -9.06 1.15 20.87
N ARG A 98 -9.36 0.28 19.87
CA ARG A 98 -8.63 -0.99 19.70
C ARG A 98 -7.37 -0.81 18.87
N ARG A 99 -6.33 -1.52 19.25
CA ARG A 99 -5.13 -1.77 18.47
C ARG A 99 -5.10 -3.25 18.12
N LEU A 100 -5.26 -3.53 16.82
CA LEU A 100 -5.28 -4.89 16.29
C LEU A 100 -4.03 -5.05 15.43
N LEU A 101 -3.22 -6.05 15.75
CA LEU A 101 -2.02 -6.37 14.97
C LEU A 101 -2.14 -7.80 14.46
N THR A 102 -1.72 -8.02 13.21
CA THR A 102 -1.60 -9.38 12.66
C THR A 102 -0.30 -9.53 11.91
N ILE A 103 0.29 -10.73 11.96
CA ILE A 103 1.28 -11.17 10.98
C ILE A 103 0.56 -12.04 9.98
N GLU A 104 0.61 -11.64 8.71
CA GLU A 104 -0.11 -12.26 7.59
C GLU A 104 0.89 -12.75 6.54
N ALA A 105 0.58 -13.83 5.85
CA ALA A 105 1.34 -14.20 4.66
C ALA A 105 1.22 -13.11 3.58
N VAL A 106 2.27 -12.88 2.81
CA VAL A 106 2.20 -12.00 1.62
C VAL A 106 1.26 -12.64 0.61
N PRO A 107 0.34 -11.86 -0.01
CA PRO A 107 -0.46 -12.37 -1.11
C PRO A 107 0.41 -12.86 -2.27
N ASP A 108 0.00 -13.94 -2.92
CA ASP A 108 0.63 -14.40 -4.14
C ASP A 108 0.24 -13.48 -5.30
N TRP A 109 1.23 -12.77 -5.86
CA TRP A 109 1.03 -11.85 -6.96
C TRP A 109 1.56 -12.44 -8.27
N PRO A 110 0.84 -12.29 -9.40
CA PRO A 110 1.38 -12.67 -10.71
C PRO A 110 2.61 -11.83 -11.04
N ALA A 111 3.48 -12.35 -11.90
CA ALA A 111 4.71 -11.68 -12.32
C ALA A 111 4.46 -10.31 -12.97
N SER A 112 3.29 -10.11 -13.58
CA SER A 112 2.80 -8.82 -14.10
C SER A 112 1.30 -8.71 -13.91
N ALA A 113 0.79 -7.48 -13.77
CA ALA A 113 -0.63 -7.20 -13.61
C ALA A 113 -1.23 -6.66 -14.92
N ARG A 114 -2.50 -6.98 -15.18
CA ARG A 114 -3.36 -6.26 -16.13
C ARG A 114 -4.19 -5.27 -15.33
N VAL A 115 -4.27 -4.03 -15.75
CA VAL A 115 -5.04 -3.02 -15.02
C VAL A 115 -6.21 -2.50 -15.86
N ALA A 116 -7.30 -2.14 -15.18
CA ALA A 116 -8.42 -1.44 -15.79
C ALA A 116 -8.58 -0.07 -15.14
N ILE A 117 -8.80 0.96 -15.96
CA ILE A 117 -9.06 2.30 -15.46
C ILE A 117 -10.50 2.39 -14.94
N VAL A 118 -10.63 2.86 -13.70
CA VAL A 118 -11.90 3.04 -13.00
C VAL A 118 -12.00 4.50 -12.55
N THR A 119 -13.10 5.18 -12.92
CA THR A 119 -13.33 6.55 -12.45
C THR A 119 -13.75 6.53 -10.98
N LEU A 120 -13.03 7.28 -10.16
CA LEU A 120 -13.31 7.49 -8.74
C LEU A 120 -13.16 8.99 -8.43
N THR A 121 -14.14 9.57 -7.74
CA THR A 121 -13.95 10.90 -7.12
C THR A 121 -13.44 10.68 -5.70
N PRO A 122 -12.17 11.03 -5.40
CA PRO A 122 -11.64 10.89 -4.04
C PRO A 122 -12.44 11.74 -3.05
N SER A 123 -12.50 11.28 -1.81
CA SER A 123 -13.05 12.08 -0.72
C SER A 123 -12.00 13.11 -0.29
N GLU A 124 -12.29 14.40 -0.46
CA GLU A 124 -11.37 15.48 -0.05
C GLU A 124 -11.02 15.41 1.43
N ILE A 125 -12.00 15.04 2.28
CA ILE A 125 -11.78 14.93 3.73
C ILE A 125 -10.95 13.70 4.15
N LEU A 126 -10.72 12.75 3.25
CA LEU A 126 -9.90 11.57 3.47
C LEU A 126 -8.68 11.53 2.52
N ALA A 127 -8.39 12.61 1.82
CA ALA A 127 -7.21 12.69 0.95
C ALA A 127 -5.93 12.42 1.75
N GLY A 128 -5.11 11.47 1.28
CA GLY A 128 -3.88 11.06 1.95
C GLY A 128 -4.05 10.25 3.24
N VAL A 129 -5.30 9.97 3.68
CA VAL A 129 -5.61 9.19 4.89
C VAL A 129 -5.67 7.71 4.57
N LYS A 130 -4.88 6.89 5.27
CA LYS A 130 -4.95 5.44 5.18
C LYS A 130 -6.02 4.88 6.12
N SER A 131 -7.29 5.12 5.75
CA SER A 131 -8.50 4.75 6.52
C SER A 131 -8.91 3.30 6.27
N ILE A 132 -9.53 2.65 7.27
CA ILE A 132 -10.18 1.34 7.12
C ILE A 132 -11.51 1.40 6.35
N SER A 133 -12.01 2.57 5.96
CA SER A 133 -13.16 2.74 5.07
C SER A 133 -12.85 2.30 3.63
N TYR A 134 -12.55 1.00 3.44
CA TYR A 134 -11.89 0.46 2.25
C TYR A 134 -12.84 -0.17 1.22
N ALA A 135 -14.16 -0.03 1.43
CA ALA A 135 -15.16 -0.67 0.56
C ALA A 135 -15.08 -0.20 -0.91
N ALA A 136 -14.83 1.10 -1.14
CA ALA A 136 -14.68 1.66 -2.48
C ALA A 136 -13.47 1.04 -3.20
N ASN A 137 -12.33 0.93 -2.51
CA ASN A 137 -11.10 0.33 -3.04
C ASN A 137 -11.34 -1.13 -3.46
N MET A 138 -11.94 -1.92 -2.57
CA MET A 138 -12.25 -3.32 -2.87
C MET A 138 -13.29 -3.49 -3.98
N HIS A 139 -14.24 -2.56 -4.09
CA HIS A 139 -15.22 -2.59 -5.18
C HIS A 139 -14.57 -2.26 -6.53
N ALA A 140 -13.67 -1.28 -6.57
CA ALA A 140 -12.95 -0.94 -7.80
C ALA A 140 -12.11 -2.12 -8.32
N THR A 141 -11.40 -2.85 -7.44
CA THR A 141 -10.70 -4.08 -7.84
C THR A 141 -11.67 -5.12 -8.41
N ARG A 142 -12.85 -5.30 -7.80
CA ARG A 142 -13.89 -6.22 -8.36
C ARG A 142 -14.36 -5.78 -9.75
N LEU A 143 -14.59 -4.47 -9.96
CA LEU A 143 -14.97 -3.94 -11.28
C LEU A 143 -13.86 -4.16 -12.32
N ALA A 144 -12.59 -4.05 -11.93
CA ALA A 144 -11.47 -4.37 -12.81
C ALA A 144 -11.45 -5.87 -13.18
N VAL A 145 -11.67 -6.74 -12.20
CA VAL A 145 -11.75 -8.21 -12.42
C VAL A 145 -12.90 -8.56 -13.36
N GLU A 146 -14.08 -7.93 -13.24
CA GLU A 146 -15.21 -8.12 -14.17
C GLU A 146 -14.85 -7.72 -15.60
N ARG A 147 -13.87 -6.81 -15.79
CA ARG A 147 -13.35 -6.39 -17.11
C ARG A 147 -12.15 -7.23 -17.58
N GLY A 148 -11.79 -8.30 -16.85
CA GLY A 148 -10.68 -9.18 -17.19
C GLY A 148 -9.30 -8.65 -16.78
N ALA A 149 -9.23 -7.64 -15.91
CA ALA A 149 -8.01 -7.13 -15.32
C ALA A 149 -7.75 -7.73 -13.93
N ASP A 150 -6.58 -7.49 -13.38
CA ASP A 150 -6.16 -8.00 -12.07
C ASP A 150 -6.28 -6.92 -10.98
N GLU A 151 -6.21 -5.63 -11.38
CA GLU A 151 -6.28 -4.48 -10.48
C GLU A 151 -6.88 -3.25 -11.19
N ALA A 152 -7.44 -2.32 -10.42
CA ALA A 152 -7.87 -1.03 -10.92
C ALA A 152 -6.74 0.01 -10.89
N VAL A 153 -6.82 1.01 -11.77
CA VAL A 153 -6.13 2.30 -11.60
C VAL A 153 -7.20 3.39 -11.63
N TYR A 154 -7.19 4.24 -10.63
CA TYR A 154 -8.15 5.34 -10.52
C TYR A 154 -7.80 6.50 -11.44
N VAL A 155 -8.84 7.06 -12.04
CA VAL A 155 -8.82 8.41 -12.60
C VAL A 155 -9.96 9.22 -11.99
N ASP A 156 -9.77 10.51 -11.79
CA ASP A 156 -10.83 11.40 -11.33
C ASP A 156 -11.86 11.69 -12.43
N ALA A 157 -12.89 12.48 -12.13
CA ALA A 157 -13.91 12.87 -13.10
C ALA A 157 -13.36 13.76 -14.23
N GLY A 158 -12.23 14.43 -14.04
CA GLY A 158 -11.50 15.22 -15.04
C GLY A 158 -10.57 14.38 -15.92
N GLY A 159 -10.40 13.09 -15.60
CA GLY A 159 -9.52 12.18 -16.32
C GLY A 159 -8.07 12.19 -15.82
N THR A 160 -7.79 12.81 -14.68
CA THR A 160 -6.46 12.80 -14.03
C THR A 160 -6.16 11.43 -13.44
N VAL A 161 -4.97 10.90 -13.70
CA VAL A 161 -4.50 9.64 -13.08
C VAL A 161 -4.27 9.87 -11.58
N LEU A 162 -4.76 8.94 -10.76
CA LEU A 162 -4.57 8.93 -9.31
C LEU A 162 -3.63 7.78 -8.92
N GLU A 163 -4.15 6.79 -8.25
CA GLU A 163 -3.41 5.60 -7.79
C GLU A 163 -4.23 4.33 -8.02
N ALA A 164 -3.69 3.16 -7.70
CA ALA A 164 -4.46 1.93 -7.62
C ALA A 164 -5.07 1.77 -6.21
N PRO A 165 -6.10 0.91 -6.02
CA PRO A 165 -6.70 0.63 -4.71
C PRO A 165 -5.72 0.34 -3.59
N THR A 166 -4.58 -0.29 -3.91
CA THR A 166 -3.58 -0.71 -2.91
C THR A 166 -2.15 -0.38 -3.28
N SER A 167 -1.92 0.40 -4.36
CA SER A 167 -0.58 0.65 -4.92
C SER A 167 -0.50 2.02 -5.57
N SER A 168 0.68 2.62 -5.55
CA SER A 168 0.99 3.73 -6.46
C SER A 168 1.24 3.19 -7.86
N VAL A 169 1.01 4.01 -8.88
CA VAL A 169 1.26 3.70 -10.29
C VAL A 169 2.37 4.58 -10.85
N PHE A 170 3.26 3.96 -11.61
CA PHE A 170 4.35 4.60 -12.34
C PHE A 170 4.29 4.17 -13.79
N TRP A 171 4.66 5.06 -14.71
CA TRP A 171 4.77 4.70 -16.13
C TRP A 171 5.88 5.47 -16.81
N THR A 172 6.45 4.84 -17.83
CA THR A 172 7.44 5.43 -18.71
C THR A 172 6.74 5.95 -19.97
N THR A 173 6.92 7.21 -20.28
CA THR A 173 6.41 7.81 -21.51
C THR A 173 7.17 7.29 -22.75
N PRO A 174 6.66 7.46 -23.99
CA PRO A 174 7.38 7.06 -25.20
C PRO A 174 8.74 7.72 -25.40
N ASP A 175 8.96 8.90 -24.84
CA ASP A 175 10.23 9.63 -24.83
C ASP A 175 11.13 9.29 -23.65
N GLY A 176 10.76 8.30 -22.84
CA GLY A 176 11.60 7.70 -21.80
C GLY A 176 11.54 8.38 -20.42
N VAL A 177 10.60 9.29 -20.18
CA VAL A 177 10.44 9.94 -18.86
C VAL A 177 9.63 9.03 -17.93
N LEU A 178 10.11 8.78 -16.73
CA LEU A 178 9.36 8.07 -15.69
C LEU A 178 8.44 9.05 -14.96
N ARG A 179 7.13 8.74 -14.91
CA ARG A 179 6.09 9.57 -14.31
C ARG A 179 5.34 8.85 -13.20
N THR A 180 4.86 9.62 -12.24
CA THR A 180 3.90 9.18 -11.21
C THR A 180 3.03 10.37 -10.79
N PRO A 181 1.77 10.16 -10.39
CA PRO A 181 0.96 11.24 -9.85
C PRO A 181 1.61 11.87 -8.61
N GLY A 182 1.56 13.20 -8.49
CA GLY A 182 2.01 13.95 -7.34
C GLY A 182 1.01 13.88 -6.18
N LEU A 183 1.43 14.22 -4.97
CA LEU A 183 0.56 14.17 -3.79
C LEU A 183 -0.59 15.20 -3.84
N GLU A 184 -0.45 16.24 -4.63
CA GLU A 184 -1.45 17.29 -4.85
C GLU A 184 -2.77 16.78 -5.47
N VAL A 185 -2.74 15.61 -6.14
CA VAL A 185 -3.98 14.99 -6.66
C VAL A 185 -4.74 14.19 -5.60
N GLY A 186 -4.28 14.18 -4.33
CA GLY A 186 -4.97 13.57 -3.19
C GLY A 186 -4.72 12.07 -3.01
N ILE A 187 -3.68 11.51 -3.63
CA ILE A 187 -3.25 10.12 -3.43
C ILE A 187 -2.55 9.91 -2.09
N LEU A 188 -2.38 8.64 -1.70
CA LEU A 188 -1.65 8.28 -0.50
C LEU A 188 -0.15 8.56 -0.65
N ASP A 189 0.46 9.15 0.40
CA ASP A 189 1.92 9.25 0.56
C ASP A 189 2.51 7.85 0.85
N SER A 190 2.78 7.09 -0.23
CA SER A 190 3.21 5.70 -0.14
C SER A 190 4.70 5.59 0.19
N ILE A 191 5.04 4.75 1.18
CA ILE A 191 6.43 4.47 1.60
C ILE A 191 7.23 3.86 0.44
N THR A 192 6.67 2.89 -0.29
CA THR A 192 7.34 2.28 -1.44
C THR A 192 7.53 3.28 -2.57
N ARG A 193 6.52 4.15 -2.82
CA ARG A 193 6.63 5.25 -3.79
C ARG A 193 7.79 6.18 -3.44
N ALA A 194 7.91 6.57 -2.16
CA ALA A 194 8.99 7.44 -1.69
C ALA A 194 10.39 6.82 -1.93
N VAL A 195 10.52 5.49 -1.74
CA VAL A 195 11.78 4.77 -2.04
C VAL A 195 12.12 4.82 -3.54
N VAL A 196 11.12 4.63 -4.41
CA VAL A 196 11.33 4.70 -5.87
C VAL A 196 11.77 6.11 -6.29
N ILE A 197 11.08 7.16 -5.81
CA ILE A 197 11.41 8.56 -6.12
C ILE A 197 12.80 8.95 -5.60
N ALA A 198 13.19 8.46 -4.43
CA ALA A 198 14.53 8.72 -3.89
C ALA A 198 15.65 8.03 -4.70
N GLY A 199 15.33 6.94 -5.40
CA GLY A 199 16.31 6.15 -6.16
C GLY A 199 16.36 6.43 -7.66
N LEU A 200 15.35 7.08 -8.24
CA LEU A 200 15.23 7.32 -9.67
C LEU A 200 14.84 8.78 -9.97
N ASP A 201 15.12 9.21 -11.21
CA ASP A 201 14.63 10.49 -11.72
C ASP A 201 13.14 10.30 -12.14
N VAL A 202 12.22 10.91 -11.40
CA VAL A 202 10.78 10.75 -11.56
C VAL A 202 10.11 12.11 -11.69
N GLU A 203 9.33 12.29 -12.75
CA GLU A 203 8.46 13.44 -12.90
C GLU A 203 7.16 13.20 -12.12
N GLU A 204 6.94 13.99 -11.08
CA GLU A 204 5.71 14.00 -10.28
C GLU A 204 4.77 15.10 -10.76
N GLY A 205 3.46 14.82 -10.85
CA GLY A 205 2.51 15.85 -11.27
C GLY A 205 1.09 15.32 -11.49
N SER A 206 0.26 16.18 -12.08
CA SER A 206 -1.09 15.86 -12.51
C SER A 206 -1.09 15.51 -14.00
N PHE A 207 -1.41 14.25 -14.34
CA PHE A 207 -1.33 13.74 -15.70
C PHE A 207 -2.67 13.20 -16.17
N PRO A 208 -3.05 13.40 -17.44
CA PRO A 208 -4.26 12.84 -18.00
C PRO A 208 -4.12 11.32 -18.20
N SER A 209 -5.21 10.59 -18.11
CA SER A 209 -5.22 9.13 -18.30
C SER A 209 -4.73 8.69 -19.70
N ALA A 210 -4.75 9.58 -20.68
CA ALA A 210 -4.18 9.33 -22.00
C ALA A 210 -2.67 9.09 -21.94
N ASP A 211 -1.94 9.75 -21.03
CA ASP A 211 -0.52 9.55 -20.82
C ASP A 211 -0.22 8.12 -20.34
N LEU A 212 -0.99 7.66 -19.36
CA LEU A 212 -0.86 6.29 -18.84
C LEU A 212 -1.23 5.25 -19.93
N ARG A 213 -2.30 5.50 -20.71
CA ARG A 213 -2.68 4.61 -21.82
C ARG A 213 -1.63 4.57 -22.94
N GLY A 214 -0.93 5.67 -23.17
CA GLY A 214 0.14 5.79 -24.16
C GLY A 214 1.52 5.38 -23.64
N ALA A 215 1.61 4.80 -22.45
CA ALA A 215 2.89 4.45 -21.83
C ALA A 215 3.67 3.40 -22.62
N GLN A 216 4.99 3.53 -22.64
CA GLN A 216 5.90 2.50 -23.15
C GLN A 216 5.94 1.30 -22.22
N SER A 217 6.03 1.53 -20.91
CA SER A 217 5.96 0.53 -19.84
C SER A 217 5.34 1.15 -18.60
N ALA A 218 4.87 0.33 -17.66
CA ALA A 218 4.32 0.79 -16.40
C ALA A 218 4.50 -0.27 -15.29
N PHE A 219 4.40 0.16 -14.03
CA PHE A 219 4.42 -0.74 -12.88
C PHE A 219 3.59 -0.20 -11.70
N LEU A 220 3.15 -1.11 -10.86
CA LEU A 220 2.57 -0.84 -9.54
C LEU A 220 3.65 -0.92 -8.47
N ALA A 221 3.58 -0.03 -7.47
CA ALA A 221 4.50 -0.01 -6.33
C ALA A 221 3.72 -0.01 -5.02
N SER A 222 3.94 -1.00 -4.16
CA SER A 222 3.35 -1.07 -2.82
C SER A 222 4.13 -2.01 -1.91
N THR A 223 3.81 -1.97 -0.62
CA THR A 223 4.43 -2.82 0.41
C THR A 223 4.38 -4.31 0.06
N THR A 224 3.24 -4.83 -0.41
CA THR A 224 3.07 -6.28 -0.64
C THR A 224 3.41 -6.73 -2.06
N ARG A 225 3.31 -5.82 -3.05
CA ARG A 225 3.66 -6.10 -4.45
C ARG A 225 5.13 -5.82 -4.73
N GLU A 226 5.78 -5.02 -3.86
CA GLU A 226 7.06 -4.41 -4.16
C GLU A 226 6.97 -3.60 -5.47
N ILE A 227 7.65 -4.04 -6.51
CA ILE A 227 7.53 -3.47 -7.86
C ILE A 227 6.93 -4.53 -8.78
N GLN A 228 5.70 -4.33 -9.22
CA GLN A 228 4.99 -5.27 -10.10
C GLN A 228 4.76 -4.63 -11.46
N PRO A 229 5.37 -5.15 -12.55
CA PRO A 229 5.11 -4.68 -13.91
C PRO A 229 3.64 -4.72 -14.28
N ILE A 230 3.20 -3.79 -15.13
CA ILE A 230 1.89 -3.81 -15.78
C ILE A 230 2.06 -4.35 -17.19
N ALA A 231 1.28 -5.38 -17.54
CA ALA A 231 1.29 -6.01 -18.86
C ALA A 231 0.29 -5.36 -19.83
N ALA A 232 -0.85 -4.88 -19.32
CA ALA A 232 -1.90 -4.30 -20.13
C ALA A 232 -2.72 -3.26 -19.36
N ILE A 233 -3.28 -2.29 -20.07
CA ILE A 233 -4.19 -1.26 -19.54
C ILE A 233 -5.47 -1.29 -20.37
N ASP A 234 -6.64 -1.46 -19.74
CA ASP A 234 -7.97 -1.59 -20.40
C ASP A 234 -7.98 -2.63 -21.55
N GLY A 235 -7.23 -3.72 -21.39
CA GLY A 235 -7.11 -4.79 -22.38
C GLY A 235 -6.05 -4.57 -23.48
N GLU A 236 -5.48 -3.39 -23.59
CA GLU A 236 -4.40 -3.08 -24.54
C GLU A 236 -3.04 -3.40 -23.90
N ALA A 237 -2.25 -4.25 -24.57
CA ALA A 237 -0.92 -4.63 -24.09
C ALA A 237 0.06 -3.47 -24.16
N LEU A 238 0.87 -3.29 -23.13
CA LEU A 238 1.96 -2.32 -23.16
C LEU A 238 3.11 -2.82 -24.05
N PRO A 239 3.80 -1.91 -24.74
CA PRO A 239 4.92 -2.26 -25.63
C PRO A 239 6.06 -2.99 -24.91
N ASP A 240 6.34 -2.62 -23.66
CA ASP A 240 7.43 -3.17 -22.88
C ASP A 240 6.94 -3.52 -21.47
N VAL A 241 6.91 -4.81 -21.14
CA VAL A 241 6.49 -5.33 -19.82
C VAL A 241 7.73 -5.52 -18.94
N GLY A 242 7.80 -4.75 -17.85
CA GLY A 242 8.94 -4.83 -16.93
C GLY A 242 10.19 -4.08 -17.38
N GLY A 243 10.04 -3.08 -18.25
CA GLY A 243 11.13 -2.29 -18.80
C GLY A 243 12.09 -1.68 -17.76
N GLY A 244 13.19 -1.09 -18.25
CA GLY A 244 14.32 -0.67 -17.45
C GLY A 244 14.02 0.12 -16.19
N HIS A 245 12.95 0.95 -16.16
CA HIS A 245 12.55 1.68 -14.96
C HIS A 245 11.93 0.77 -13.88
N ALA A 246 11.16 -0.27 -14.25
CA ALA A 246 10.64 -1.22 -13.27
C ALA A 246 11.78 -2.06 -12.65
N GLU A 247 12.75 -2.47 -13.45
CA GLU A 247 13.94 -3.18 -12.95
C GLU A 247 14.80 -2.28 -12.05
N ALA A 248 15.00 -1.00 -12.43
CA ALA A 248 15.73 -0.03 -11.63
C ALA A 248 14.99 0.28 -10.31
N ALA A 249 13.67 0.42 -10.33
CA ALA A 249 12.83 0.61 -9.13
C ALA A 249 12.94 -0.60 -8.17
N ALA A 250 12.90 -1.81 -8.72
CA ALA A 250 13.09 -3.03 -7.92
C ALA A 250 14.50 -3.12 -7.32
N ALA A 251 15.51 -2.68 -8.06
CA ALA A 251 16.88 -2.60 -7.56
C ALA A 251 17.03 -1.57 -6.43
N ALA A 252 16.46 -0.37 -6.61
CA ALA A 252 16.45 0.68 -5.58
C ALA A 252 15.75 0.22 -4.29
N LEU A 253 14.63 -0.49 -4.42
CA LEU A 253 13.93 -1.05 -3.26
C LEU A 253 14.78 -2.10 -2.53
N ARG A 254 15.38 -3.04 -3.25
CA ARG A 254 16.29 -4.04 -2.65
C ARG A 254 17.49 -3.40 -1.94
N GLU A 255 18.05 -2.36 -2.54
CA GLU A 255 19.16 -1.61 -1.91
C GLU A 255 18.71 -0.90 -0.63
N ALA A 256 17.54 -0.28 -0.62
CA ALA A 256 16.98 0.35 0.58
C ALA A 256 16.75 -0.67 1.71
N ILE A 257 16.22 -1.85 1.39
CA ILE A 257 16.03 -2.96 2.35
C ILE A 257 17.40 -3.40 2.91
N GLY A 258 18.38 -3.62 2.04
CA GLY A 258 19.72 -4.04 2.45
C GLY A 258 20.42 -3.02 3.35
N ARG A 259 20.28 -1.72 3.08
CA ARG A 259 20.86 -0.66 3.93
C ARG A 259 20.24 -0.67 5.34
N GLU A 260 18.91 -0.76 5.44
CA GLU A 260 18.23 -0.78 6.75
C GLU A 260 18.61 -2.01 7.57
N HIS A 261 18.80 -3.16 6.92
CA HIS A 261 19.29 -4.37 7.61
C HIS A 261 20.71 -4.20 8.14
N ALA A 262 21.60 -3.61 7.35
CA ALA A 262 22.99 -3.38 7.76
C ALA A 262 23.08 -2.38 8.94
N GLU A 263 22.25 -1.34 8.93
CA GLU A 263 22.18 -0.34 10.04
C GLU A 263 21.66 -0.96 11.35
N ALA A 264 20.76 -1.93 11.26
CA ALA A 264 20.21 -2.63 12.44
C ALA A 264 21.20 -3.64 13.07
N GLU A 265 22.27 -4.02 12.34
CA GLU A 265 23.31 -4.95 12.81
C GLU A 265 24.57 -4.23 13.35
N ALA A 266 24.66 -2.93 13.15
CA ALA A 266 25.81 -2.10 13.57
C ALA A 266 25.61 -1.49 14.96
#